data_6eb569708f7c4428bb1f5e09bb49eb03
#
_entry.id   6eb569708f7c4428bb1f5e09bb49eb03
#
_cell.length_a   1.000
_cell.length_b   1.000
_cell.length_c   1.000
_cell.angle_alpha   90.00
_cell.angle_beta   90.00
_cell.angle_gamma   90.00
#
_symmetry.space_group_name_H-M   'P 1'
#
loop_
_entity.id
_entity.type
_entity.pdbx_description
1 polymer ?
#
loop_
_entity_poly.entity_id
_entity_poly.type
_entity_poly.pdbx_seq_one_letter_code
_entity_poly.pdbx_strand_id
1 'polypeptide(L)'
;MSFSENLLQLKKQAMAQAGPMFAYIDSIAEANTLKVLDAMRECQVSEAHFNTTSGYAYDDIGRSKIEELFAKVFGAERALVRTNFVSGTHALATVLFGILRPGDKLVSITGAPYDTMQTVIGYANESPGSLKEFGVLYDELEMIDGKVDMAGIAGKITPDTKMVLIQRSRGYSMRNPLTIEEIGAICQEVKKAKPDCICFVDNCYGEFVDTQEPVQAGADIMAGSLIKNPGGGVALTGGYIAGKSDLVELCSYRLTAPGMGDELGASLANNRMIFQGFFLAPHVVAQAIKGAVFAAALFALLGYKTLPLPTDVRGDIIQAIQLDTPEKLIAFCRGIQKYSPVDSFAAPEPWDMPGYADKIIMAAGTFVQGASIELSADGPLRAPYNVYLQGGLTFEHAVIGIMGAAQAIEELAAK
;
A
#
# COMPACT_ATOMS: atom_id res chain seq x y z
N MET A 1 1.93 26.93 -19.15
CA MET A 1 2.80 26.37 -18.11
C MET A 1 4.13 26.02 -18.76
N SER A 2 5.22 26.69 -18.38
CA SER A 2 6.56 26.41 -18.92
C SER A 2 7.48 26.05 -17.76
N PHE A 3 8.21 24.95 -17.88
CA PHE A 3 9.29 24.60 -16.96
C PHE A 3 10.58 25.33 -17.34
N SER A 4 11.50 25.51 -16.40
CA SER A 4 12.81 26.12 -16.68
C SER A 4 13.59 25.26 -17.69
N GLU A 5 14.47 25.89 -18.49
CA GLU A 5 15.32 25.17 -19.46
C GLU A 5 16.20 24.13 -18.75
N ASN A 6 16.71 24.47 -17.57
CA ASN A 6 17.48 23.56 -16.72
C ASN A 6 16.69 22.32 -16.37
N LEU A 7 15.45 22.46 -15.87
CA LEU A 7 14.60 21.32 -15.55
C LEU A 7 14.24 20.47 -16.77
N LEU A 8 14.03 21.09 -17.94
CA LEU A 8 13.78 20.35 -19.18
C LEU A 8 15.00 19.52 -19.61
N GLN A 9 16.22 20.00 -19.36
CA GLN A 9 17.45 19.25 -19.62
C GLN A 9 17.60 18.12 -18.60
N LEU A 10 17.40 18.38 -17.31
CA LEU A 10 17.43 17.36 -16.26
C LEU A 10 16.38 16.25 -16.48
N LYS A 11 15.16 16.63 -16.93
CA LYS A 11 14.15 15.64 -17.34
C LYS A 11 14.68 14.65 -18.38
N LYS A 12 15.36 15.14 -19.43
CA LYS A 12 15.93 14.26 -20.48
C LYS A 12 16.98 13.30 -19.89
N GLN A 13 17.82 13.78 -18.99
CA GLN A 13 18.83 12.97 -18.33
C GLN A 13 18.18 11.93 -17.40
N ALA A 14 17.21 12.33 -16.58
CA ALA A 14 16.47 11.43 -15.69
C ALA A 14 15.75 10.32 -16.46
N MET A 15 15.09 10.66 -17.58
CA MET A 15 14.45 9.69 -18.47
C MET A 15 15.43 8.68 -19.05
N ALA A 16 16.63 9.13 -19.47
CA ALA A 16 17.66 8.24 -19.99
C ALA A 16 18.19 7.29 -18.91
N GLN A 17 18.42 7.78 -17.68
CA GLN A 17 18.87 6.95 -16.55
C GLN A 17 17.80 5.92 -16.12
N ALA A 18 16.52 6.29 -16.18
CA ALA A 18 15.40 5.45 -15.78
C ALA A 18 15.04 4.37 -16.82
N GLY A 19 15.46 4.54 -18.09
CA GLY A 19 15.07 3.68 -19.22
C GLY A 19 15.19 2.18 -18.98
N PRO A 20 16.33 1.65 -18.47
CA PRO A 20 16.46 0.22 -18.19
C PRO A 20 15.45 -0.29 -17.15
N MET A 21 15.17 0.51 -16.10
CA MET A 21 14.19 0.14 -15.08
C MET A 21 12.77 0.19 -15.65
N PHE A 22 12.46 1.12 -16.56
CA PHE A 22 11.15 1.16 -17.21
C PHE A 22 10.87 -0.13 -18.00
N ALA A 23 11.85 -0.64 -18.74
CA ALA A 23 11.71 -1.91 -19.48
C ALA A 23 11.48 -3.10 -18.53
N TYR A 24 12.16 -3.13 -17.39
CA TYR A 24 11.92 -4.13 -16.34
C TYR A 24 10.49 -4.04 -15.77
N ILE A 25 10.04 -2.83 -15.43
CA ILE A 25 8.69 -2.58 -14.91
C ILE A 25 7.63 -3.00 -15.93
N ASP A 26 7.84 -2.74 -17.24
CA ASP A 26 6.93 -3.16 -18.30
C ASP A 26 6.83 -4.67 -18.40
N SER A 27 7.92 -5.42 -18.22
CA SER A 27 7.88 -6.88 -18.21
C SER A 27 7.08 -7.45 -17.04
N ILE A 28 7.15 -6.83 -15.85
CA ILE A 28 6.34 -7.18 -14.68
C ILE A 28 4.85 -6.90 -14.96
N ALA A 29 4.54 -5.74 -15.55
CA ALA A 29 3.17 -5.38 -15.91
C ALA A 29 2.56 -6.36 -16.93
N GLU A 30 3.31 -6.75 -17.93
CA GLU A 30 2.89 -7.75 -18.93
C GLU A 30 2.56 -9.09 -18.26
N ALA A 31 3.47 -9.60 -17.41
CA ALA A 31 3.28 -10.87 -16.70
C ALA A 31 2.05 -10.82 -15.77
N ASN A 32 1.87 -9.73 -15.03
CA ASN A 32 0.71 -9.56 -14.15
C ASN A 32 -0.59 -9.38 -14.95
N THR A 33 -0.56 -8.69 -16.08
CA THR A 33 -1.74 -8.54 -16.97
C THR A 33 -2.18 -9.90 -17.49
N LEU A 34 -1.23 -10.73 -17.94
CA LEU A 34 -1.53 -12.09 -18.39
C LEU A 34 -2.13 -12.92 -17.24
N LYS A 35 -1.53 -12.87 -16.06
CA LYS A 35 -2.03 -13.56 -14.84
C LYS A 35 -3.48 -13.18 -14.51
N VAL A 36 -3.80 -11.89 -14.53
CA VAL A 36 -5.17 -11.40 -14.28
C VAL A 36 -6.12 -11.84 -15.37
N LEU A 37 -5.72 -11.73 -16.64
CA LEU A 37 -6.54 -12.12 -17.79
C LEU A 37 -6.85 -13.63 -17.77
N ASP A 38 -5.85 -14.47 -17.52
CA ASP A 38 -6.04 -15.91 -17.43
C ASP A 38 -6.95 -16.27 -16.25
N ALA A 39 -6.78 -15.64 -15.09
CA ALA A 39 -7.66 -15.84 -13.95
C ALA A 39 -9.11 -15.42 -14.26
N MET A 40 -9.34 -14.30 -14.94
CA MET A 40 -10.69 -13.89 -15.38
C MET A 40 -11.33 -14.91 -16.32
N ARG A 41 -10.56 -15.49 -17.24
CA ARG A 41 -11.04 -16.55 -18.15
C ARG A 41 -11.39 -17.83 -17.39
N GLU A 42 -10.52 -18.28 -16.52
CA GLU A 42 -10.71 -19.50 -15.74
C GLU A 42 -11.87 -19.38 -14.72
N CYS A 43 -12.01 -18.21 -14.07
CA CYS A 43 -13.15 -17.90 -13.22
C CYS A 43 -14.44 -17.61 -14.02
N GLN A 44 -14.39 -17.63 -15.35
CA GLN A 44 -15.54 -17.38 -16.23
C GLN A 44 -16.24 -16.05 -15.90
N VAL A 45 -15.48 -14.96 -15.74
CA VAL A 45 -16.06 -13.64 -15.47
C VAL A 45 -16.98 -13.26 -16.63
N SER A 46 -18.22 -12.90 -16.30
CA SER A 46 -19.26 -12.53 -17.28
C SER A 46 -19.96 -11.22 -16.87
N GLU A 47 -20.70 -10.63 -17.82
CA GLU A 47 -21.46 -9.39 -17.58
C GLU A 47 -22.46 -9.52 -16.42
N ALA A 48 -23.00 -10.71 -16.18
CA ALA A 48 -23.94 -10.97 -15.07
C ALA A 48 -23.33 -10.67 -13.70
N HIS A 49 -22.00 -10.80 -13.54
CA HIS A 49 -21.29 -10.49 -12.31
C HIS A 49 -21.21 -8.99 -11.98
N PHE A 50 -21.55 -8.12 -12.95
CA PHE A 50 -21.58 -6.67 -12.76
C PHE A 50 -22.90 -6.16 -12.19
N ASN A 51 -23.91 -7.03 -12.05
CA ASN A 51 -25.18 -6.68 -11.46
C ASN A 51 -25.01 -6.23 -10.01
N THR A 52 -25.84 -5.29 -9.62
CA THR A 52 -25.84 -4.74 -8.26
C THR A 52 -26.81 -5.50 -7.37
N THR A 53 -26.46 -5.54 -6.08
CA THR A 53 -27.32 -6.06 -5.02
C THR A 53 -27.48 -5.02 -3.93
N SER A 54 -28.53 -5.21 -3.10
CA SER A 54 -28.86 -4.36 -1.96
C SER A 54 -29.32 -5.19 -0.76
N GLY A 55 -29.47 -4.57 0.40
CA GLY A 55 -29.91 -5.24 1.62
C GLY A 55 -28.89 -6.29 2.09
N TYR A 56 -29.35 -7.48 2.46
CA TYR A 56 -28.50 -8.57 2.91
C TYR A 56 -27.64 -9.17 1.78
N ALA A 57 -28.15 -9.14 0.56
CA ALA A 57 -27.47 -9.63 -0.63
C ALA A 57 -26.94 -11.07 -0.48
N TYR A 58 -27.77 -11.98 0.01
CA TYR A 58 -27.48 -13.40 -0.10
C TYR A 58 -27.28 -13.76 -1.59
N ASP A 59 -26.35 -14.66 -1.88
CA ASP A 59 -26.07 -15.13 -3.24
C ASP A 59 -25.68 -14.01 -4.24
N ASP A 60 -24.96 -12.97 -3.78
CA ASP A 60 -24.37 -11.99 -4.69
C ASP A 60 -23.27 -12.65 -5.53
N ILE A 61 -23.65 -13.06 -6.76
CA ILE A 61 -22.76 -13.78 -7.69
C ILE A 61 -21.54 -12.95 -8.09
N GLY A 62 -21.69 -11.62 -8.16
CA GLY A 62 -20.57 -10.72 -8.50
C GLY A 62 -19.56 -10.62 -7.37
N ARG A 63 -20.02 -10.46 -6.13
CA ARG A 63 -19.18 -10.48 -4.93
C ARG A 63 -18.39 -11.79 -4.83
N SER A 64 -19.07 -12.91 -4.90
CA SER A 64 -18.42 -14.24 -4.82
C SER A 64 -17.39 -14.43 -5.93
N LYS A 65 -17.69 -13.94 -7.14
CA LYS A 65 -16.77 -14.03 -8.28
C LYS A 65 -15.54 -13.12 -8.14
N ILE A 66 -15.69 -11.93 -7.55
CA ILE A 66 -14.57 -11.05 -7.22
C ILE A 66 -13.63 -11.73 -6.22
N GLU A 67 -14.15 -12.39 -5.20
CA GLU A 67 -13.37 -13.09 -4.18
C GLU A 67 -12.62 -14.29 -4.76
N GLU A 68 -13.28 -15.08 -5.61
CA GLU A 68 -12.64 -16.16 -6.36
C GLU A 68 -11.49 -15.64 -7.24
N LEU A 69 -11.73 -14.53 -7.95
CA LEU A 69 -10.73 -13.91 -8.83
C LEU A 69 -9.51 -13.40 -8.03
N PHE A 70 -9.73 -12.70 -6.91
CA PHE A 70 -8.63 -12.22 -6.07
C PHE A 70 -7.83 -13.37 -5.47
N ALA A 71 -8.50 -14.39 -4.93
CA ALA A 71 -7.83 -15.59 -4.39
C ALA A 71 -6.93 -16.21 -5.46
N LYS A 72 -7.44 -16.38 -6.68
CA LYS A 72 -6.69 -17.00 -7.79
C LYS A 72 -5.49 -16.18 -8.21
N VAL A 73 -5.66 -14.87 -8.44
CA VAL A 73 -4.58 -13.98 -8.89
C VAL A 73 -3.47 -13.86 -7.84
N PHE A 74 -3.86 -13.80 -6.56
CA PHE A 74 -2.90 -13.66 -5.47
C PHE A 74 -2.32 -15.00 -4.98
N GLY A 75 -2.82 -16.13 -5.50
CA GLY A 75 -2.39 -17.47 -5.09
C GLY A 75 -2.80 -17.84 -3.67
N ALA A 76 -3.92 -17.30 -3.20
CA ALA A 76 -4.50 -17.58 -1.90
C ALA A 76 -5.55 -18.70 -1.98
N GLU A 77 -5.79 -19.39 -0.85
CA GLU A 77 -6.86 -20.39 -0.75
C GLU A 77 -8.25 -19.73 -0.80
N ARG A 78 -8.38 -18.54 -0.20
CA ARG A 78 -9.60 -17.75 -0.14
C ARG A 78 -9.29 -16.25 -0.07
N ALA A 79 -10.22 -15.44 -0.54
CA ALA A 79 -10.19 -14.00 -0.35
C ALA A 79 -11.54 -13.48 0.15
N LEU A 80 -11.49 -12.39 0.91
CA LEU A 80 -12.65 -11.58 1.33
C LEU A 80 -12.45 -10.19 0.75
N VAL A 81 -13.27 -9.82 -0.24
CA VAL A 81 -13.16 -8.55 -0.97
C VAL A 81 -14.46 -7.78 -0.82
N ARG A 82 -14.42 -6.68 -0.06
CA ARG A 82 -15.65 -5.99 0.38
C ARG A 82 -15.56 -4.48 0.25
N THR A 83 -16.63 -3.90 -0.25
CA THR A 83 -16.86 -2.44 -0.20
C THR A 83 -17.12 -1.93 1.22
N ASN A 84 -17.51 -2.83 2.12
CA ASN A 84 -17.78 -2.55 3.54
C ASN A 84 -16.50 -2.28 4.35
N PHE A 85 -15.32 -2.60 3.86
CA PHE A 85 -14.08 -2.09 4.43
C PHE A 85 -13.97 -0.59 4.14
N VAL A 86 -14.11 0.24 5.15
CA VAL A 86 -14.09 1.71 4.99
C VAL A 86 -12.69 2.28 4.74
N SER A 87 -11.65 1.46 4.95
CA SER A 87 -10.24 1.84 4.74
C SER A 87 -9.32 0.62 4.75
N GLY A 88 -8.06 0.80 4.32
CA GLY A 88 -7.02 -0.23 4.49
C GLY A 88 -6.79 -0.57 5.98
N THR A 89 -6.75 0.44 6.85
CA THR A 89 -6.64 0.21 8.30
C THR A 89 -7.78 -0.67 8.85
N HIS A 90 -9.01 -0.51 8.33
CA HIS A 90 -10.13 -1.37 8.71
C HIS A 90 -9.90 -2.83 8.27
N ALA A 91 -9.39 -3.06 7.06
CA ALA A 91 -9.08 -4.41 6.59
C ALA A 91 -7.99 -5.07 7.46
N LEU A 92 -6.90 -4.33 7.76
CA LEU A 92 -5.83 -4.81 8.64
C LEU A 92 -6.33 -5.07 10.07
N ALA A 93 -7.10 -4.15 10.65
CA ALA A 93 -7.71 -4.33 11.96
C ALA A 93 -8.65 -5.53 12.01
N THR A 94 -9.39 -5.79 10.93
CA THR A 94 -10.27 -6.97 10.82
C THR A 94 -9.46 -8.27 10.90
N VAL A 95 -8.28 -8.35 10.30
CA VAL A 95 -7.39 -9.51 10.46
C VAL A 95 -6.96 -9.66 11.92
N LEU A 96 -6.46 -8.59 12.52
CA LEU A 96 -5.94 -8.63 13.90
C LEU A 96 -7.02 -9.04 14.90
N PHE A 97 -8.16 -8.36 14.92
CA PHE A 97 -9.27 -8.67 15.83
C PHE A 97 -10.04 -9.95 15.48
N GLY A 98 -9.99 -10.38 14.23
CA GLY A 98 -10.62 -11.63 13.78
C GLY A 98 -9.87 -12.86 14.27
N ILE A 99 -8.55 -12.79 14.32
CA ILE A 99 -7.68 -13.94 14.57
C ILE A 99 -7.14 -13.97 16.00
N LEU A 100 -6.69 -12.82 16.53
CA LEU A 100 -6.07 -12.76 17.86
C LEU A 100 -7.11 -12.83 18.99
N ARG A 101 -6.72 -13.47 20.10
CA ARG A 101 -7.54 -13.65 21.31
C ARG A 101 -6.80 -13.11 22.54
N PRO A 102 -7.49 -12.83 23.66
CA PRO A 102 -6.85 -12.46 24.90
C PRO A 102 -5.76 -13.46 25.32
N GLY A 103 -4.56 -12.95 25.62
CA GLY A 103 -3.38 -13.76 25.94
C GLY A 103 -2.48 -14.11 24.74
N ASP A 104 -2.97 -13.97 23.51
CA ASP A 104 -2.12 -14.10 22.32
C ASP A 104 -1.14 -12.92 22.24
N LYS A 105 0.04 -13.19 21.68
CA LYS A 105 1.07 -12.16 21.41
C LYS A 105 1.19 -11.89 19.91
N LEU A 106 1.13 -10.60 19.55
CA LEU A 106 1.49 -10.06 18.24
C LEU A 106 2.92 -9.56 18.28
N VAL A 107 3.75 -9.92 17.30
CA VAL A 107 5.10 -9.38 17.13
C VAL A 107 5.23 -8.67 15.81
N SER A 108 5.56 -7.37 15.79
CA SER A 108 5.91 -6.67 14.55
C SER A 108 7.38 -6.96 14.21
N ILE A 109 7.62 -7.55 13.04
CA ILE A 109 8.97 -7.97 12.60
C ILE A 109 9.70 -6.83 11.85
N THR A 110 8.99 -5.79 11.48
CA THR A 110 9.49 -4.67 10.67
C THR A 110 9.61 -3.37 11.46
N GLY A 111 9.89 -3.45 12.75
CA GLY A 111 9.84 -2.32 13.68
C GLY A 111 8.41 -1.89 14.00
N ALA A 112 8.26 -0.69 14.57
CA ALA A 112 6.94 -0.13 14.85
C ALA A 112 6.11 -0.05 13.57
N PRO A 113 4.86 -0.54 13.57
CA PRO A 113 3.99 -0.46 12.39
C PRO A 113 3.56 0.99 12.12
N TYR A 114 2.91 1.19 10.97
CA TYR A 114 2.39 2.49 10.56
C TYR A 114 1.51 3.14 11.64
N ASP A 115 1.55 4.47 11.74
CA ASP A 115 0.97 5.24 12.86
C ASP A 115 -0.47 4.86 13.23
N THR A 116 -1.36 4.67 12.23
CA THR A 116 -2.74 4.26 12.50
C THR A 116 -2.83 2.85 13.08
N MET A 117 -1.91 1.95 12.72
CA MET A 117 -1.87 0.59 13.28
C MET A 117 -1.30 0.58 14.70
N GLN A 118 -0.40 1.49 15.04
CA GLN A 118 0.05 1.66 16.44
C GLN A 118 -1.14 2.00 17.35
N THR A 119 -2.06 2.84 16.89
CA THR A 119 -3.30 3.17 17.59
C THR A 119 -4.23 1.95 17.70
N VAL A 120 -4.41 1.18 16.65
CA VAL A 120 -5.20 -0.07 16.65
C VAL A 120 -4.62 -1.08 17.65
N ILE A 121 -3.31 -1.19 17.73
CA ILE A 121 -2.61 -2.09 18.67
C ILE A 121 -2.68 -1.52 20.10
N GLY A 122 -2.53 -0.22 20.29
CA GLY A 122 -2.73 0.46 21.57
C GLY A 122 -1.52 0.48 22.50
N TYR A 123 -0.30 0.23 22.03
CA TYR A 123 0.92 0.26 22.84
C TYR A 123 1.71 1.56 22.74
N ALA A 124 1.61 2.28 21.63
CA ALA A 124 2.22 3.60 21.47
C ALA A 124 1.40 4.71 22.15
N ASN A 125 0.07 4.61 22.09
CA ASN A 125 -0.87 5.56 22.69
C ASN A 125 -2.01 4.80 23.36
N GLU A 126 -2.52 5.30 24.48
CA GLU A 126 -3.75 4.78 25.07
C GLU A 126 -4.91 5.03 24.10
N SER A 127 -5.47 3.96 23.58
CA SER A 127 -6.59 4.01 22.64
C SER A 127 -7.70 3.06 23.10
N PRO A 128 -8.86 3.58 23.51
CA PRO A 128 -10.02 2.75 23.81
C PRO A 128 -10.40 1.87 22.61
N GLY A 129 -10.72 0.61 22.88
CA GLY A 129 -11.05 -0.38 21.84
C GLY A 129 -9.84 -0.99 21.12
N SER A 130 -8.61 -0.72 21.57
CA SER A 130 -7.39 -1.29 21.00
C SER A 130 -7.20 -2.77 21.36
N LEU A 131 -6.30 -3.46 20.63
CA LEU A 131 -5.92 -4.85 20.94
C LEU A 131 -5.42 -5.03 22.37
N LYS A 132 -4.68 -4.04 22.88
CA LYS A 132 -4.19 -4.02 24.29
C LYS A 132 -5.34 -4.11 25.29
N GLU A 133 -6.42 -3.36 25.09
CA GLU A 133 -7.61 -3.44 25.95
C GLU A 133 -8.28 -4.81 25.89
N PHE A 134 -8.21 -5.50 24.75
CA PHE A 134 -8.71 -6.87 24.60
C PHE A 134 -7.74 -7.93 25.12
N GLY A 135 -6.65 -7.52 25.79
CA GLY A 135 -5.70 -8.44 26.41
C GLY A 135 -4.73 -9.12 25.45
N VAL A 136 -4.56 -8.59 24.24
CA VAL A 136 -3.53 -9.04 23.30
C VAL A 136 -2.20 -8.40 23.67
N LEU A 137 -1.15 -9.22 23.77
CA LEU A 137 0.22 -8.77 24.05
C LEU A 137 0.88 -8.30 22.77
N TYR A 138 1.82 -7.35 22.88
CA TYR A 138 2.56 -6.81 21.74
C TYR A 138 4.05 -6.73 22.03
N ASP A 139 4.86 -7.00 21.00
CA ASP A 139 6.30 -6.78 21.01
C ASP A 139 6.74 -6.41 19.57
N GLU A 140 7.94 -5.88 19.41
CA GLU A 140 8.49 -5.54 18.11
C GLU A 140 9.98 -5.89 18.01
N LEU A 141 10.41 -6.20 16.80
CA LEU A 141 11.80 -6.41 16.45
C LEU A 141 12.31 -5.15 15.75
N GLU A 142 13.28 -4.48 16.36
CA GLU A 142 13.91 -3.30 15.79
C GLU A 142 14.63 -3.66 14.48
N MET A 143 14.53 -2.78 13.50
CA MET A 143 15.28 -2.91 12.25
C MET A 143 16.72 -2.41 12.42
N ILE A 144 17.67 -3.11 11.83
CA ILE A 144 19.09 -2.73 11.82
C ILE A 144 19.44 -2.11 10.46
N ASP A 145 19.85 -0.85 10.44
CA ASP A 145 20.18 -0.12 9.20
C ASP A 145 19.10 -0.19 8.11
N GLY A 146 17.82 -0.12 8.55
CA GLY A 146 16.67 -0.19 7.66
C GLY A 146 16.37 -1.58 7.09
N LYS A 147 16.99 -2.64 7.64
CA LYS A 147 16.75 -4.05 7.29
C LYS A 147 16.23 -4.83 8.48
N VAL A 148 15.46 -5.87 8.21
CA VAL A 148 14.96 -6.77 9.24
C VAL A 148 16.15 -7.53 9.87
N ASP A 149 16.21 -7.55 11.19
CA ASP A 149 17.16 -8.37 11.94
C ASP A 149 16.74 -9.86 11.88
N MET A 150 17.16 -10.53 10.82
CA MET A 150 16.83 -11.95 10.58
C MET A 150 17.29 -12.87 11.73
N ALA A 151 18.43 -12.55 12.36
CA ALA A 151 18.96 -13.33 13.48
C ALA A 151 18.15 -13.13 14.77
N GLY A 152 17.56 -11.97 14.95
CA GLY A 152 16.73 -11.62 16.12
C GLY A 152 15.33 -12.23 16.10
N ILE A 153 14.84 -12.68 14.94
CA ILE A 153 13.46 -13.21 14.79
C ILE A 153 13.16 -14.30 15.81
N ALA A 154 14.01 -15.33 15.89
CA ALA A 154 13.80 -16.47 16.77
C ALA A 154 13.73 -16.07 18.25
N GLY A 155 14.48 -15.04 18.65
CA GLY A 155 14.50 -14.53 20.03
C GLY A 155 13.24 -13.76 20.43
N LYS A 156 12.47 -13.25 19.45
CA LYS A 156 11.20 -12.53 19.69
C LYS A 156 9.98 -13.45 19.72
N ILE A 157 10.09 -14.62 19.11
CA ILE A 157 9.00 -15.60 19.04
C ILE A 157 8.98 -16.46 20.31
N THR A 158 7.92 -16.35 21.08
CA THR A 158 7.68 -17.06 22.33
C THR A 158 6.48 -18.01 22.18
N PRO A 159 6.22 -18.95 23.10
CA PRO A 159 5.10 -19.89 22.99
C PRO A 159 3.73 -19.23 22.84
N ASP A 160 3.53 -18.03 23.39
CA ASP A 160 2.32 -17.20 23.31
C ASP A 160 2.26 -16.37 22.02
N THR A 161 3.33 -16.28 21.21
CA THR A 161 3.32 -15.59 19.94
C THR A 161 2.37 -16.29 18.95
N LYS A 162 1.23 -15.69 18.69
CA LYS A 162 0.23 -16.22 17.76
C LYS A 162 0.47 -15.73 16.34
N MET A 163 0.91 -14.47 16.19
CA MET A 163 1.03 -13.83 14.88
C MET A 163 2.25 -12.93 14.83
N VAL A 164 2.91 -12.89 13.68
CA VAL A 164 3.84 -11.84 13.32
C VAL A 164 3.19 -10.91 12.29
N LEU A 165 3.41 -9.60 12.46
CA LEU A 165 3.03 -8.56 11.49
C LEU A 165 4.26 -8.15 10.69
N ILE A 166 4.13 -8.20 9.36
CA ILE A 166 5.16 -7.80 8.39
C ILE A 166 4.59 -6.65 7.58
N GLN A 167 5.06 -5.43 7.80
CA GLN A 167 4.69 -4.28 6.99
C GLN A 167 5.60 -4.19 5.76
N ARG A 168 5.06 -4.47 4.56
CA ARG A 168 5.80 -4.49 3.30
C ARG A 168 6.30 -3.10 2.92
N SER A 169 5.42 -2.13 2.89
CA SER A 169 5.74 -0.74 2.56
C SER A 169 6.51 -0.05 3.68
N ARG A 170 7.26 1.01 3.33
CA ARG A 170 8.12 1.74 4.24
C ARG A 170 7.41 2.58 5.30
N GLY A 171 6.13 2.95 5.10
CA GLY A 171 5.50 3.99 5.91
C GLY A 171 6.27 5.31 5.84
N TYR A 172 6.33 6.08 6.93
CA TYR A 172 7.12 7.32 7.02
C TYR A 172 8.56 7.08 7.48
N SER A 173 9.22 6.06 6.94
CA SER A 173 10.61 5.74 7.27
C SER A 173 11.54 5.79 6.05
N MET A 174 12.82 6.07 6.26
CA MET A 174 13.85 6.04 5.23
C MET A 174 14.50 4.65 5.14
N ARG A 175 13.65 3.62 4.93
CA ARG A 175 14.06 2.26 4.63
C ARG A 175 13.56 1.85 3.24
N ASN A 176 14.14 0.83 2.65
CA ASN A 176 13.54 0.22 1.47
C ASN A 176 12.26 -0.56 1.84
N PRO A 177 11.25 -0.61 0.96
CA PRO A 177 10.16 -1.55 1.10
C PRO A 177 10.68 -2.98 0.97
N LEU A 178 9.98 -3.95 1.56
CA LEU A 178 10.37 -5.36 1.46
C LEU A 178 10.02 -5.91 0.07
N THR A 179 10.96 -6.64 -0.52
CA THR A 179 10.71 -7.45 -1.71
C THR A 179 9.97 -8.73 -1.34
N ILE A 180 9.39 -9.42 -2.32
CA ILE A 180 8.73 -10.71 -2.10
C ILE A 180 9.72 -11.76 -1.58
N GLU A 181 10.95 -11.75 -2.05
CA GLU A 181 12.02 -12.64 -1.59
C GLU A 181 12.34 -12.43 -0.10
N GLU A 182 12.47 -11.15 0.34
CA GLU A 182 12.70 -10.81 1.74
C GLU A 182 11.52 -11.23 2.62
N ILE A 183 10.28 -11.04 2.19
CA ILE A 183 9.08 -11.52 2.90
C ILE A 183 9.10 -13.04 3.03
N GLY A 184 9.44 -13.76 1.95
CA GLY A 184 9.58 -15.21 1.97
C GLY A 184 10.63 -15.68 2.96
N ALA A 185 11.80 -15.04 3.00
CA ALA A 185 12.86 -15.35 3.96
C ALA A 185 12.41 -15.11 5.41
N ILE A 186 11.72 -14.01 5.68
CA ILE A 186 11.14 -13.71 7.01
C ILE A 186 10.16 -14.80 7.42
N CYS A 187 9.20 -15.16 6.55
CA CYS A 187 8.23 -16.20 6.83
C CYS A 187 8.91 -17.55 7.14
N GLN A 188 9.96 -17.90 6.42
CA GLN A 188 10.72 -19.14 6.68
C GLN A 188 11.37 -19.12 8.06
N GLU A 189 12.02 -18.03 8.48
CA GLU A 189 12.62 -17.92 9.82
C GLU A 189 11.57 -17.97 10.92
N VAL A 190 10.42 -17.31 10.74
CA VAL A 190 9.29 -17.39 11.66
C VAL A 190 8.80 -18.83 11.81
N LYS A 191 8.61 -19.53 10.69
CA LYS A 191 8.11 -20.94 10.69
C LYS A 191 9.14 -21.92 11.25
N LYS A 192 10.43 -21.67 11.13
CA LYS A 192 11.47 -22.44 11.81
C LYS A 192 11.39 -22.28 13.32
N ALA A 193 11.16 -21.06 13.81
CA ALA A 193 11.03 -20.79 15.25
C ALA A 193 9.73 -21.33 15.84
N LYS A 194 8.61 -21.17 15.12
CA LYS A 194 7.28 -21.65 15.55
C LYS A 194 6.40 -21.94 14.31
N PRO A 195 6.24 -23.24 13.94
CA PRO A 195 5.55 -23.64 12.71
C PRO A 195 4.09 -23.17 12.59
N ASP A 196 3.38 -23.03 13.71
CA ASP A 196 1.99 -22.56 13.78
C ASP A 196 1.84 -21.04 13.98
N CYS A 197 2.93 -20.29 14.07
CA CYS A 197 2.89 -18.82 14.12
C CYS A 197 2.39 -18.27 12.78
N ILE A 198 1.40 -17.40 12.82
CA ILE A 198 0.77 -16.82 11.63
C ILE A 198 1.64 -15.67 11.09
N CYS A 199 2.03 -15.73 9.80
CA CYS A 199 2.68 -14.64 9.11
C CYS A 199 1.62 -13.79 8.41
N PHE A 200 1.34 -12.60 8.97
CA PHE A 200 0.41 -11.63 8.41
C PHE A 200 1.16 -10.49 7.74
N VAL A 201 0.85 -10.21 6.47
CA VAL A 201 1.47 -9.12 5.70
C VAL A 201 0.48 -7.98 5.46
N ASP A 202 0.84 -6.78 5.91
CA ASP A 202 0.27 -5.54 5.38
C ASP A 202 0.86 -5.31 3.99
N ASN A 203 0.05 -5.60 2.96
CA ASN A 203 0.47 -5.56 1.56
C ASN A 203 0.11 -4.23 0.87
N CYS A 204 -0.40 -3.25 1.61
CA CYS A 204 -0.70 -1.93 1.04
C CYS A 204 0.49 -1.39 0.24
N TYR A 205 0.24 -0.91 -0.98
CA TYR A 205 1.22 -0.39 -1.95
C TYR A 205 2.11 -1.44 -2.64
N GLY A 206 1.99 -2.73 -2.25
CA GLY A 206 2.83 -3.80 -2.78
C GLY A 206 2.19 -4.61 -3.90
N GLU A 207 0.88 -4.59 -4.03
CA GLU A 207 0.15 -5.42 -4.99
C GLU A 207 0.58 -5.12 -6.42
N PHE A 208 0.84 -6.14 -7.21
CA PHE A 208 1.31 -6.08 -8.61
C PHE A 208 2.66 -5.40 -8.84
N VAL A 209 3.42 -5.08 -7.77
CA VAL A 209 4.78 -4.54 -7.89
C VAL A 209 5.78 -5.63 -8.31
N ASP A 210 5.49 -6.86 -7.96
CA ASP A 210 6.21 -8.07 -8.37
C ASP A 210 5.26 -9.03 -9.11
N THR A 211 5.77 -10.09 -9.71
CA THR A 211 4.97 -11.15 -10.33
C THR A 211 4.34 -12.10 -9.32
N GLN A 212 4.79 -12.06 -8.07
CA GLN A 212 4.27 -12.83 -6.94
C GLN A 212 3.73 -11.92 -5.86
N GLU A 213 2.81 -12.48 -5.05
CA GLU A 213 2.28 -11.82 -3.86
C GLU A 213 2.75 -12.53 -2.57
N PRO A 214 2.70 -11.87 -1.40
CA PRO A 214 3.23 -12.41 -0.15
C PRO A 214 2.76 -13.81 0.22
N VAL A 215 1.50 -14.16 -0.07
CA VAL A 215 0.98 -15.51 0.24
C VAL A 215 1.65 -16.59 -0.61
N GLN A 216 2.08 -16.27 -1.84
CA GLN A 216 2.84 -17.19 -2.69
C GLN A 216 4.28 -17.39 -2.18
N ALA A 217 4.78 -16.44 -1.39
CA ALA A 217 6.12 -16.49 -0.77
C ALA A 217 6.11 -17.11 0.64
N GLY A 218 4.94 -17.51 1.17
CA GLY A 218 4.84 -18.19 2.45
C GLY A 218 4.13 -17.42 3.56
N ALA A 219 3.57 -16.23 3.30
CA ALA A 219 2.67 -15.59 4.24
C ALA A 219 1.36 -16.39 4.36
N ASP A 220 0.81 -16.45 5.57
CA ASP A 220 -0.45 -17.16 5.82
C ASP A 220 -1.66 -16.31 5.41
N ILE A 221 -1.55 -15.00 5.55
CA ILE A 221 -2.63 -14.04 5.25
C ILE A 221 -2.03 -12.68 4.93
N MET A 222 -2.68 -11.95 4.04
CA MET A 222 -2.36 -10.57 3.71
C MET A 222 -3.63 -9.75 3.57
N ALA A 223 -3.51 -8.43 3.73
CA ALA A 223 -4.61 -7.50 3.55
C ALA A 223 -4.16 -6.17 2.96
N GLY A 224 -5.11 -5.46 2.36
CA GLY A 224 -4.87 -4.14 1.78
C GLY A 224 -6.15 -3.40 1.41
N SER A 225 -5.99 -2.30 0.70
CA SER A 225 -7.06 -1.37 0.33
C SER A 225 -7.37 -1.44 -1.17
N LEU A 226 -8.67 -1.44 -1.52
CA LEU A 226 -9.09 -1.38 -2.93
C LEU A 226 -8.89 0.00 -3.56
N ILE A 227 -8.84 1.09 -2.79
CA ILE A 227 -8.55 2.43 -3.34
C ILE A 227 -7.04 2.67 -3.58
N LYS A 228 -6.21 1.63 -3.37
CA LYS A 228 -4.77 1.61 -3.68
C LYS A 228 -4.53 0.78 -4.94
N ASN A 229 -3.39 0.08 -4.98
CA ASN A 229 -2.94 -0.69 -6.15
C ASN A 229 -4.03 -1.57 -6.78
N PRO A 230 -4.72 -2.47 -6.05
CA PRO A 230 -5.59 -3.46 -6.69
C PRO A 230 -6.86 -2.87 -7.31
N GLY A 231 -7.24 -1.66 -6.93
CA GLY A 231 -8.38 -0.98 -7.53
C GLY A 231 -8.08 -0.20 -8.80
N GLY A 232 -6.80 -0.12 -9.22
CA GLY A 232 -6.38 0.49 -10.50
C GLY A 232 -6.88 1.93 -10.72
N GLY A 233 -7.12 2.69 -9.64
CA GLY A 233 -7.67 4.05 -9.70
C GLY A 233 -9.17 4.13 -10.03
N VAL A 234 -9.88 2.99 -10.10
CA VAL A 234 -11.29 2.91 -10.48
C VAL A 234 -12.18 2.52 -9.30
N ALA A 235 -11.70 1.68 -8.38
CA ALA A 235 -12.44 1.28 -7.20
C ALA A 235 -12.64 2.47 -6.25
N LEU A 236 -13.90 2.73 -5.87
CA LEU A 236 -14.28 3.91 -5.08
C LEU A 236 -14.11 3.73 -3.57
N THR A 237 -14.07 2.49 -3.09
CA THR A 237 -14.02 2.14 -1.66
C THR A 237 -13.66 0.67 -1.51
N GLY A 238 -13.38 0.26 -0.28
CA GLY A 238 -13.24 -1.14 0.06
C GLY A 238 -11.82 -1.58 0.40
N GLY A 239 -11.71 -2.86 0.73
CA GLY A 239 -10.48 -3.54 1.05
C GLY A 239 -10.56 -5.01 0.72
N TYR A 240 -9.44 -5.69 0.88
CA TYR A 240 -9.34 -7.13 0.71
C TYR A 240 -8.53 -7.78 1.83
N ILE A 241 -8.84 -9.04 2.09
CA ILE A 241 -8.06 -9.97 2.90
C ILE A 241 -7.92 -11.24 2.08
N ALA A 242 -6.72 -11.79 1.95
CA ALA A 242 -6.47 -13.01 1.17
C ALA A 242 -5.43 -13.90 1.88
N GLY A 243 -5.64 -15.21 1.87
CA GLY A 243 -4.74 -16.14 2.55
C GLY A 243 -5.37 -17.51 2.75
N LYS A 244 -5.01 -18.16 3.86
CA LYS A 244 -5.56 -19.46 4.27
C LYS A 244 -7.06 -19.36 4.54
N SER A 245 -7.80 -20.37 4.12
CA SER A 245 -9.26 -20.37 4.15
C SER A 245 -9.84 -20.18 5.56
N ASP A 246 -9.28 -20.88 6.54
CA ASP A 246 -9.70 -20.81 7.94
C ASP A 246 -9.47 -19.42 8.56
N LEU A 247 -8.37 -18.76 8.20
CA LEU A 247 -8.06 -17.40 8.68
C LEU A 247 -8.96 -16.36 8.03
N VAL A 248 -9.23 -16.49 6.72
CA VAL A 248 -10.14 -15.60 6.00
C VAL A 248 -11.57 -15.74 6.53
N GLU A 249 -11.99 -16.96 6.89
CA GLU A 249 -13.29 -17.21 7.51
C GLU A 249 -13.43 -16.48 8.86
N LEU A 250 -12.43 -16.55 9.74
CA LEU A 250 -12.43 -15.79 11.00
C LEU A 250 -12.54 -14.29 10.77
N CYS A 251 -11.88 -13.78 9.74
CA CYS A 251 -11.97 -12.37 9.35
C CYS A 251 -13.39 -12.01 8.86
N SER A 252 -14.06 -12.90 8.13
CA SER A 252 -15.43 -12.68 7.68
C SER A 252 -16.41 -12.55 8.85
N TYR A 253 -16.24 -13.38 9.89
CA TYR A 253 -17.02 -13.27 11.13
C TYR A 253 -16.75 -11.97 11.89
N ARG A 254 -15.53 -11.44 11.81
CA ARG A 254 -15.21 -10.14 12.42
C ARG A 254 -15.78 -8.98 11.65
N LEU A 255 -15.81 -9.07 10.32
CA LEU A 255 -16.36 -8.02 9.45
C LEU A 255 -17.89 -7.91 9.57
N THR A 256 -18.57 -9.03 9.70
CA THR A 256 -20.03 -9.11 9.80
C THR A 256 -20.46 -9.53 11.22
N ALA A 257 -20.70 -10.82 11.42
CA ALA A 257 -20.97 -11.41 12.72
C ALA A 257 -20.66 -12.89 12.71
N PRO A 258 -20.31 -13.52 13.87
CA PRO A 258 -20.17 -14.96 13.97
C PRO A 258 -21.42 -15.69 13.47
N GLY A 259 -21.22 -16.69 12.61
CA GLY A 259 -22.27 -17.48 11.98
C GLY A 259 -22.90 -16.87 10.73
N MET A 260 -22.60 -15.60 10.41
CA MET A 260 -23.02 -14.94 9.16
C MET A 260 -21.89 -14.93 8.12
N GLY A 261 -20.69 -14.53 8.56
CA GLY A 261 -19.50 -14.59 7.73
C GLY A 261 -19.64 -13.80 6.42
N ASP A 262 -19.22 -14.42 5.33
CA ASP A 262 -19.21 -13.86 3.99
C ASP A 262 -20.52 -14.03 3.19
N GLU A 263 -21.54 -14.64 3.78
CA GLU A 263 -22.85 -14.78 3.14
C GLU A 263 -23.56 -13.44 2.90
N LEU A 264 -23.23 -12.40 3.67
CA LEU A 264 -23.84 -11.08 3.62
C LEU A 264 -22.92 -10.02 3.03
N GLY A 265 -23.52 -8.95 2.54
CA GLY A 265 -22.84 -7.73 2.10
C GLY A 265 -23.18 -7.34 0.67
N ALA A 266 -24.03 -6.31 0.54
CA ALA A 266 -24.44 -5.79 -0.75
C ALA A 266 -23.27 -5.13 -1.50
N SER A 267 -23.23 -5.35 -2.82
CA SER A 267 -22.20 -4.75 -3.69
C SER A 267 -22.46 -3.27 -4.02
N LEU A 268 -23.70 -2.78 -3.90
CA LEU A 268 -24.09 -1.38 -4.07
C LEU A 268 -23.50 -0.75 -5.35
N ALA A 269 -23.62 -1.44 -6.48
CA ALA A 269 -23.12 -1.04 -7.80
C ALA A 269 -21.58 -0.94 -7.95
N ASN A 270 -20.79 -1.42 -6.99
CA ASN A 270 -19.33 -1.35 -7.07
C ASN A 270 -18.68 -2.50 -7.85
N ASN A 271 -19.37 -3.62 -8.10
CA ASN A 271 -18.80 -4.81 -8.73
C ASN A 271 -18.06 -4.48 -10.03
N ARG A 272 -18.70 -3.77 -10.97
CA ARG A 272 -18.09 -3.38 -12.25
C ARG A 272 -16.76 -2.63 -12.04
N MET A 273 -16.74 -1.68 -11.12
CA MET A 273 -15.54 -0.87 -10.85
C MET A 273 -14.42 -1.70 -10.24
N ILE A 274 -14.74 -2.66 -9.36
CA ILE A 274 -13.73 -3.55 -8.77
C ILE A 274 -13.16 -4.48 -9.85
N PHE A 275 -13.97 -5.11 -10.69
CA PHE A 275 -13.49 -5.96 -11.79
C PHE A 275 -12.63 -5.18 -12.78
N GLN A 276 -13.10 -4.01 -13.22
CA GLN A 276 -12.38 -3.17 -14.17
C GLN A 276 -11.09 -2.62 -13.57
N GLY A 277 -11.15 -2.15 -12.32
CA GLY A 277 -9.98 -1.65 -11.60
C GLY A 277 -8.93 -2.74 -11.40
N PHE A 278 -9.33 -3.94 -11.02
CA PHE A 278 -8.42 -5.07 -10.86
C PHE A 278 -7.76 -5.51 -12.18
N PHE A 279 -8.51 -5.47 -13.27
CA PHE A 279 -7.96 -5.70 -14.62
C PHE A 279 -6.92 -4.63 -15.01
N LEU A 280 -7.18 -3.36 -14.67
CA LEU A 280 -6.28 -2.25 -14.98
C LEU A 280 -5.08 -2.15 -14.02
N ALA A 281 -5.17 -2.73 -12.84
CA ALA A 281 -4.21 -2.58 -11.76
C ALA A 281 -2.75 -2.86 -12.17
N PRO A 282 -2.40 -3.94 -12.90
CA PRO A 282 -1.03 -4.17 -13.34
C PRO A 282 -0.45 -3.02 -14.17
N HIS A 283 -1.25 -2.45 -15.07
CA HIS A 283 -0.85 -1.29 -15.88
C HIS A 283 -0.67 -0.05 -15.01
N VAL A 284 -1.67 0.30 -14.19
CA VAL A 284 -1.63 1.53 -13.39
C VAL A 284 -0.49 1.49 -12.36
N VAL A 285 -0.26 0.35 -11.73
CA VAL A 285 0.87 0.15 -10.80
C VAL A 285 2.20 0.36 -11.52
N ALA A 286 2.35 -0.14 -12.73
CA ALA A 286 3.55 0.09 -13.53
C ALA A 286 3.77 1.59 -13.83
N GLN A 287 2.70 2.35 -14.15
CA GLN A 287 2.82 3.79 -14.37
C GLN A 287 3.23 4.52 -13.10
N ALA A 288 2.66 4.15 -11.94
CA ALA A 288 3.03 4.69 -10.64
C ALA A 288 4.51 4.43 -10.31
N ILE A 289 4.98 3.18 -10.50
CA ILE A 289 6.39 2.82 -10.25
C ILE A 289 7.32 3.57 -11.21
N LYS A 290 6.98 3.70 -12.49
CA LYS A 290 7.77 4.52 -13.46
C LYS A 290 7.84 5.97 -13.01
N GLY A 291 6.75 6.55 -12.51
CA GLY A 291 6.72 7.88 -11.91
C GLY A 291 7.68 7.99 -10.72
N ALA A 292 7.67 7.01 -9.83
CA ALA A 292 8.56 6.95 -8.68
C ALA A 292 10.04 6.83 -9.09
N VAL A 293 10.38 6.00 -10.08
CA VAL A 293 11.73 5.86 -10.64
C VAL A 293 12.19 7.18 -11.29
N PHE A 294 11.32 7.82 -12.06
CA PHE A 294 11.61 9.13 -12.65
C PHE A 294 11.88 10.19 -11.58
N ALA A 295 11.06 10.24 -10.52
CA ALA A 295 11.26 11.15 -9.39
C ALA A 295 12.61 10.90 -8.71
N ALA A 296 12.96 9.64 -8.45
CA ALA A 296 14.25 9.28 -7.88
C ALA A 296 15.41 9.80 -8.74
N ALA A 297 15.36 9.59 -10.06
CA ALA A 297 16.41 10.03 -10.98
C ALA A 297 16.50 11.57 -11.05
N LEU A 298 15.35 12.26 -11.19
CA LEU A 298 15.32 13.72 -11.29
C LEU A 298 15.85 14.39 -10.01
N PHE A 299 15.36 13.95 -8.84
CA PHE A 299 15.76 14.56 -7.58
C PHE A 299 17.19 14.20 -7.17
N ALA A 300 17.70 13.02 -7.56
CA ALA A 300 19.12 12.70 -7.42
C ALA A 300 19.99 13.65 -8.27
N LEU A 301 19.61 13.97 -9.51
CA LEU A 301 20.29 14.95 -10.37
C LEU A 301 20.22 16.37 -9.80
N LEU A 302 19.17 16.70 -9.05
CA LEU A 302 19.03 17.96 -8.31
C LEU A 302 19.82 17.97 -6.99
N GLY A 303 20.52 16.88 -6.62
CA GLY A 303 21.37 16.78 -5.44
C GLY A 303 20.65 16.34 -4.16
N TYR A 304 19.41 15.84 -4.25
CA TYR A 304 18.66 15.33 -3.10
C TYR A 304 18.93 13.84 -2.88
N LYS A 305 18.88 13.41 -1.62
CA LYS A 305 18.90 11.99 -1.26
C LYS A 305 17.53 11.36 -1.57
N THR A 306 17.55 10.30 -2.35
CA THR A 306 16.35 9.55 -2.76
C THR A 306 16.44 8.10 -2.33
N LEU A 307 15.31 7.48 -1.95
CA LEU A 307 15.25 6.09 -1.56
C LEU A 307 13.85 5.51 -1.93
N PRO A 308 13.77 4.40 -2.71
CA PRO A 308 14.86 3.66 -3.35
C PRO A 308 15.65 4.50 -4.35
N LEU A 309 16.84 4.05 -4.74
CA LEU A 309 17.60 4.64 -5.84
C LEU A 309 16.87 4.37 -7.17
N PRO A 310 17.17 5.13 -8.24
CA PRO A 310 16.54 4.92 -9.55
C PRO A 310 16.75 3.52 -10.14
N THR A 311 17.82 2.83 -9.68
CA THR A 311 18.21 1.49 -10.16
C THR A 311 17.77 0.34 -9.25
N ASP A 312 17.20 0.65 -8.09
CA ASP A 312 16.81 -0.37 -7.13
C ASP A 312 15.51 -1.08 -7.55
N VAL A 313 15.44 -2.38 -7.30
CA VAL A 313 14.20 -3.14 -7.35
C VAL A 313 13.26 -2.61 -6.25
N ARG A 314 12.00 -2.50 -6.57
CA ARG A 314 10.99 -1.89 -5.69
C ARG A 314 10.05 -2.93 -5.10
N GLY A 315 9.69 -2.75 -3.84
CA GLY A 315 8.68 -3.55 -3.14
C GLY A 315 7.34 -2.83 -2.98
N ASP A 316 7.31 -1.51 -3.28
CA ASP A 316 6.11 -0.67 -3.25
C ASP A 316 6.16 0.43 -4.34
N ILE A 317 5.13 1.28 -4.40
CA ILE A 317 5.02 2.40 -5.34
C ILE A 317 5.55 3.73 -4.76
N ILE A 318 6.14 3.74 -3.56
CA ILE A 318 6.50 4.96 -2.85
C ILE A 318 7.95 5.37 -3.15
N GLN A 319 8.14 6.67 -3.39
CA GLN A 319 9.46 7.29 -3.49
C GLN A 319 9.65 8.28 -2.34
N ALA A 320 10.61 8.01 -1.46
CA ALA A 320 11.04 8.98 -0.46
C ALA A 320 12.13 9.90 -1.02
N ILE A 321 12.01 11.19 -0.71
CA ILE A 321 12.99 12.23 -1.09
C ILE A 321 13.23 13.08 0.15
N GLN A 322 14.51 13.22 0.56
CA GLN A 322 14.90 14.05 1.68
C GLN A 322 15.08 15.50 1.21
N LEU A 323 14.29 16.41 1.76
CA LEU A 323 14.24 17.82 1.31
C LEU A 323 14.93 18.78 2.27
N ASP A 324 15.31 18.32 3.46
CA ASP A 324 16.12 18.98 4.50
C ASP A 324 15.48 20.19 5.19
N THR A 325 14.45 20.82 4.59
CA THR A 325 13.76 21.97 5.20
C THR A 325 12.24 21.86 5.06
N PRO A 326 11.46 22.44 6.01
CA PRO A 326 10.01 22.43 5.93
C PRO A 326 9.46 23.21 4.74
N GLU A 327 10.14 24.30 4.34
CA GLU A 327 9.74 25.13 3.21
C GLU A 327 9.78 24.34 1.89
N LYS A 328 10.84 23.53 1.68
CA LYS A 328 10.95 22.67 0.50
C LYS A 328 9.91 21.57 0.50
N LEU A 329 9.60 20.96 1.66
CA LEU A 329 8.54 19.96 1.79
C LEU A 329 7.18 20.56 1.42
N ILE A 330 6.88 21.76 1.93
CA ILE A 330 5.65 22.50 1.60
C ILE A 330 5.61 22.86 0.11
N ALA A 331 6.72 23.36 -0.44
CA ALA A 331 6.81 23.71 -1.86
C ALA A 331 6.62 22.50 -2.77
N PHE A 332 7.21 21.35 -2.42
CA PHE A 332 7.02 20.08 -3.14
C PHE A 332 5.54 19.68 -3.20
N CYS A 333 4.88 19.62 -2.05
CA CYS A 333 3.46 19.24 -1.99
C CYS A 333 2.57 20.22 -2.74
N ARG A 334 2.82 21.53 -2.62
CA ARG A 334 2.11 22.56 -3.41
C ARG A 334 2.37 22.44 -4.91
N GLY A 335 3.58 22.07 -5.30
CA GLY A 335 3.93 21.78 -6.70
C GLY A 335 3.14 20.58 -7.25
N ILE A 336 3.04 19.49 -6.54
CA ILE A 336 2.19 18.33 -6.92
C ILE A 336 0.72 18.75 -7.01
N GLN A 337 0.19 19.43 -5.99
CA GLN A 337 -1.22 19.85 -5.96
C GLN A 337 -1.59 20.76 -7.14
N LYS A 338 -0.72 21.70 -7.50
CA LYS A 338 -0.93 22.63 -8.63
C LYS A 338 -1.11 21.91 -9.97
N TYR A 339 -0.55 20.70 -10.12
CA TYR A 339 -0.65 19.88 -11.34
C TYR A 339 -1.57 18.69 -11.18
N SER A 340 -2.33 18.61 -10.09
CA SER A 340 -3.35 17.58 -9.88
C SER A 340 -4.62 17.86 -10.69
N PRO A 341 -5.38 16.82 -11.10
CA PRO A 341 -6.61 17.02 -11.88
C PRO A 341 -7.76 17.59 -11.05
N VAL A 342 -7.74 17.39 -9.75
CA VAL A 342 -8.78 17.83 -8.80
C VAL A 342 -8.16 18.84 -7.84
N ASP A 343 -8.88 19.90 -7.51
CA ASP A 343 -8.49 20.94 -6.55
C ASP A 343 -7.10 21.56 -6.80
N SER A 344 -6.67 21.66 -8.06
CA SER A 344 -5.36 22.21 -8.44
C SER A 344 -5.17 23.69 -8.04
N PHE A 345 -6.24 24.39 -7.74
CA PHE A 345 -6.26 25.78 -7.25
C PHE A 345 -6.01 25.87 -5.74
N ALA A 346 -6.11 24.77 -5.00
CA ALA A 346 -5.86 24.73 -3.57
C ALA A 346 -4.35 24.75 -3.27
N ALA A 347 -3.98 25.39 -2.17
CA ALA A 347 -2.62 25.35 -1.65
C ALA A 347 -2.61 24.55 -0.35
N PRO A 348 -2.06 23.33 -0.33
CA PRO A 348 -2.01 22.55 0.89
C PRO A 348 -1.16 23.22 1.98
N GLU A 349 -1.63 23.10 3.22
CA GLU A 349 -0.98 23.60 4.42
C GLU A 349 -0.78 22.44 5.42
N PRO A 350 0.30 22.46 6.23
CA PRO A 350 0.48 21.48 7.29
C PRO A 350 -0.62 21.59 8.35
N TRP A 351 -1.23 20.46 8.72
CA TRP A 351 -2.30 20.40 9.70
C TRP A 351 -2.22 19.17 10.59
N ASP A 352 -2.93 19.20 11.73
CA ASP A 352 -2.96 18.10 12.67
C ASP A 352 -3.95 17.03 12.17
N MET A 353 -3.42 15.84 11.86
CA MET A 353 -4.22 14.71 11.38
C MET A 353 -4.46 13.69 12.51
N PRO A 354 -5.68 13.12 12.62
CA PRO A 354 -5.94 12.06 13.59
C PRO A 354 -4.99 10.87 13.41
N GLY A 355 -4.37 10.42 14.50
CA GLY A 355 -3.46 9.27 14.50
C GLY A 355 -1.98 9.61 14.24
N TYR A 356 -1.63 10.89 14.07
CA TYR A 356 -0.25 11.32 13.84
C TYR A 356 0.24 12.26 14.95
N ALA A 357 1.52 12.12 15.33
CA ALA A 357 2.14 12.97 16.35
C ALA A 357 2.59 14.34 15.77
N ASP A 358 3.04 14.36 14.54
CA ASP A 358 3.49 15.58 13.84
C ASP A 358 2.42 16.10 12.89
N LYS A 359 2.48 17.40 12.59
CA LYS A 359 1.68 17.95 11.49
C LYS A 359 2.07 17.30 10.18
N ILE A 360 1.09 16.95 9.37
CA ILE A 360 1.28 16.37 8.05
C ILE A 360 0.89 17.42 6.99
N ILE A 361 1.71 17.55 5.95
CA ILE A 361 1.27 18.20 4.71
C ILE A 361 0.97 17.13 3.67
N MET A 362 -0.11 17.31 2.91
CA MET A 362 -0.57 16.35 1.90
C MET A 362 -1.03 17.07 0.64
N ALA A 363 -0.52 16.62 -0.51
CA ALA A 363 -1.07 16.92 -1.83
C ALA A 363 -1.83 15.69 -2.32
N ALA A 364 -3.14 15.81 -2.49
CA ALA A 364 -4.04 14.70 -2.79
C ALA A 364 -5.20 15.17 -3.67
N GLY A 365 -4.88 15.77 -4.80
CA GLY A 365 -5.87 16.18 -5.82
C GLY A 365 -6.31 14.99 -6.66
N THR A 366 -6.99 14.03 -6.04
CA THR A 366 -7.35 12.71 -6.58
C THR A 366 -8.86 12.61 -6.83
N PHE A 367 -9.26 11.77 -7.80
CA PHE A 367 -10.68 11.48 -8.09
C PHE A 367 -11.35 10.68 -6.97
N VAL A 368 -10.59 9.78 -6.33
CA VAL A 368 -11.03 9.03 -5.15
C VAL A 368 -10.25 9.55 -3.95
N GLN A 369 -10.92 10.11 -2.98
CA GLN A 369 -10.28 10.70 -1.80
C GLN A 369 -9.45 9.64 -1.04
N GLY A 370 -8.17 9.96 -0.84
CA GLY A 370 -7.23 9.06 -0.17
C GLY A 370 -6.65 7.94 -1.05
N ALA A 371 -6.96 7.93 -2.36
CA ALA A 371 -6.38 6.98 -3.30
C ALA A 371 -4.92 7.30 -3.60
N SER A 372 -4.02 6.55 -2.99
CA SER A 372 -2.58 6.72 -3.17
C SER A 372 -2.01 6.06 -4.44
N ILE A 373 -2.83 5.33 -5.20
CA ILE A 373 -2.48 4.90 -6.57
C ILE A 373 -2.59 6.07 -7.56
N GLU A 374 -3.33 7.12 -7.23
CA GLU A 374 -3.33 8.39 -7.92
C GLU A 374 -2.15 9.24 -7.44
N LEU A 375 -1.64 10.15 -8.29
CA LEU A 375 -0.48 10.97 -7.95
C LEU A 375 -0.76 11.79 -6.69
N SER A 376 0.01 11.56 -5.65
CA SER A 376 -0.07 12.24 -4.38
C SER A 376 1.30 12.33 -3.72
N ALA A 377 1.44 13.24 -2.77
CA ALA A 377 2.64 13.36 -1.97
C ALA A 377 2.29 13.84 -0.57
N ASP A 378 2.91 13.27 0.42
CA ASP A 378 2.73 13.67 1.82
C ASP A 378 4.06 13.61 2.59
N GLY A 379 4.07 14.23 3.75
CA GLY A 379 5.21 14.13 4.66
C GLY A 379 4.94 14.79 6.00
N PRO A 380 5.48 14.17 7.09
CA PRO A 380 5.45 14.76 8.42
C PRO A 380 6.40 15.95 8.50
N LEU A 381 5.97 17.01 9.20
CA LEU A 381 6.76 18.23 9.39
C LEU A 381 7.81 18.04 10.48
N ARG A 382 8.69 17.07 10.30
CA ARG A 382 9.83 16.76 11.18
C ARG A 382 11.11 16.55 10.40
N ALA A 383 12.24 16.92 10.98
CA ALA A 383 13.55 16.67 10.37
C ALA A 383 13.76 15.16 10.09
N PRO A 384 14.38 14.80 8.95
CA PRO A 384 15.02 15.67 7.95
C PRO A 384 14.08 16.12 6.82
N TYR A 385 12.77 16.22 7.07
CA TYR A 385 11.73 16.70 6.14
C TYR A 385 11.65 15.87 4.86
N ASN A 386 11.38 14.60 5.04
CA ASN A 386 11.17 13.68 3.93
C ASN A 386 9.77 13.86 3.34
N VAL A 387 9.70 13.88 2.01
CA VAL A 387 8.44 13.71 1.28
C VAL A 387 8.32 12.29 0.77
N TYR A 388 7.11 11.75 0.79
CA TYR A 388 6.75 10.45 0.26
C TYR A 388 5.80 10.67 -0.92
N LEU A 389 6.36 10.52 -2.13
CA LEU A 389 5.64 10.62 -3.39
C LEU A 389 5.14 9.23 -3.78
N GLN A 390 3.90 9.16 -4.26
CA GLN A 390 3.29 7.89 -4.63
C GLN A 390 2.26 8.07 -5.75
N GLY A 391 1.99 6.98 -6.47
CA GLY A 391 0.93 6.91 -7.45
C GLY A 391 1.21 7.64 -8.76
N GLY A 392 0.17 7.63 -9.57
CA GLY A 392 0.13 8.18 -10.91
C GLY A 392 -0.62 7.26 -11.85
N LEU A 393 -1.89 7.58 -12.16
CA LEU A 393 -2.72 6.77 -13.07
C LEU A 393 -2.10 6.66 -14.46
N THR A 394 -1.39 7.72 -14.89
CA THR A 394 -0.62 7.75 -16.13
C THR A 394 0.78 8.28 -15.86
N PHE A 395 1.76 7.73 -16.57
CA PHE A 395 3.15 8.16 -16.43
C PHE A 395 3.35 9.62 -16.83
N GLU A 396 2.65 10.07 -17.88
CA GLU A 396 2.71 11.45 -18.37
C GLU A 396 2.29 12.46 -17.30
N HIS A 397 1.18 12.19 -16.59
CA HIS A 397 0.73 13.03 -15.49
C HIS A 397 1.72 12.99 -14.32
N ALA A 398 2.23 11.81 -13.96
CA ALA A 398 3.25 11.69 -12.93
C ALA A 398 4.48 12.55 -13.24
N VAL A 399 5.01 12.47 -14.47
CA VAL A 399 6.15 13.30 -14.92
C VAL A 399 5.83 14.80 -14.80
N ILE A 400 4.64 15.24 -15.23
CA ILE A 400 4.24 16.65 -15.16
C ILE A 400 4.15 17.12 -13.71
N GLY A 401 3.53 16.37 -12.83
CA GLY A 401 3.41 16.71 -11.41
C GLY A 401 4.77 16.77 -10.71
N ILE A 402 5.64 15.78 -10.95
CA ILE A 402 7.00 15.73 -10.40
C ILE A 402 7.85 16.92 -10.89
N MET A 403 7.76 17.26 -12.16
CA MET A 403 8.38 18.49 -12.71
C MET A 403 7.85 19.75 -12.05
N GLY A 404 6.53 19.79 -11.76
CA GLY A 404 5.89 20.88 -11.02
C GLY A 404 6.41 21.02 -9.59
N ALA A 405 6.64 19.92 -8.90
CA ALA A 405 7.26 19.91 -7.57
C ALA A 405 8.71 20.44 -7.61
N ALA A 406 9.51 19.98 -8.60
CA ALA A 406 10.87 20.46 -8.79
C ALA A 406 10.93 21.97 -9.10
N GLN A 407 10.06 22.44 -9.97
CA GLN A 407 9.93 23.87 -10.30
C GLN A 407 9.56 24.71 -9.06
N ALA A 408 8.65 24.24 -8.23
CA ALA A 408 8.25 24.95 -7.02
C ALA A 408 9.41 25.09 -6.01
N ILE A 409 10.29 24.10 -5.92
CA ILE A 409 11.49 24.16 -5.09
C ILE A 409 12.55 25.11 -5.69
N GLU A 410 12.75 25.11 -7.03
CA GLU A 410 13.65 26.09 -7.69
C GLU A 410 13.18 27.53 -7.46
N GLU A 411 11.87 27.78 -7.58
CA GLU A 411 11.28 29.09 -7.35
C GLU A 411 11.42 29.56 -5.88
N LEU A 412 11.45 28.66 -4.93
CA LEU A 412 11.71 28.98 -3.52
C LEU A 412 13.16 29.42 -3.30
N ALA A 413 14.12 28.78 -3.97
CA ALA A 413 15.53 29.10 -3.86
C ALA A 413 15.92 30.45 -4.56
N ALA A 414 15.08 30.94 -5.47
CA ALA A 414 15.30 32.19 -6.18
C ALA A 414 14.76 33.44 -5.43
N LYS A 415 14.00 33.23 -4.33
CA LYS A 415 13.46 34.29 -3.46
C LYS A 415 14.40 34.55 -2.28
#